data_47c2b0cb397739fde3aed3e517a69453
#
_entry.id   47c2b0cb397739fde3aed3e517a69453
#
_cell.length_a   1.000
_cell.length_b   1.000
_cell.length_c   1.000
_cell.angle_alpha   90.00
_cell.angle_beta   90.00
_cell.angle_gamma   90.00
#
_symmetry.space_group_name_H-M   'P 1'
#
loop_
_entity.id
_entity.type
_entity.pdbx_description
1 polymer ?
#
loop_
_entity_poly.entity_id
_entity_poly.type
_entity_poly.pdbx_seq_one_letter_code
_entity_poly.pdbx_strand_id
1 'polypeptide(L)'
;MQGKVEICGVNTSKLPVLKNEETRDLLMKAREGDQAAREKLIGGNLRLVLSVIQKFTNRGENVDDLFQVGCIGLIKAIDNFDTAQNVRFSTYGVPMIAGEIRRYLRDNSSVRVSRSMRDTAYRALQAREKLTAETGRTPTPEEIARAIGAKREEVVFALDAISDPVSLSEPVYSDSGESVSVMDKISDTQETPDSWLERLALTDAIAALGD
;
A
#
# COMPACT_ATOMS: atom_id res chain seq x y z
N MET A 1 3.63 16.11 -15.62
CA MET A 1 2.44 15.70 -14.82
C MET A 1 1.73 16.97 -14.38
N GLN A 2 0.53 17.23 -14.88
CA GLN A 2 -0.31 18.27 -14.32
C GLN A 2 -0.74 17.79 -12.92
N GLY A 3 -0.24 18.44 -11.87
CA GLY A 3 -0.60 18.12 -10.51
C GLY A 3 -2.11 18.33 -10.30
N LYS A 4 -2.78 17.37 -9.68
CA LYS A 4 -4.17 17.49 -9.26
C LYS A 4 -4.29 18.77 -8.42
N VAL A 5 -5.02 19.75 -8.90
CA VAL A 5 -5.15 21.07 -8.24
C VAL A 5 -6.04 20.99 -7.00
N GLU A 6 -6.89 19.96 -6.93
CA GLU A 6 -7.80 19.71 -5.82
C GLU A 6 -7.62 18.28 -5.30
N ILE A 7 -7.37 18.14 -4.00
CA ILE A 7 -7.18 16.89 -3.28
C ILE A 7 -8.09 16.94 -2.05
N CYS A 8 -8.98 15.97 -1.89
CA CYS A 8 -9.98 15.93 -0.80
C CYS A 8 -10.78 17.25 -0.63
N GLY A 9 -11.15 17.93 -1.73
CA GLY A 9 -11.82 19.23 -1.69
C GLY A 9 -10.93 20.42 -1.31
N VAL A 10 -9.63 20.19 -1.09
CA VAL A 10 -8.66 21.23 -0.75
C VAL A 10 -7.93 21.71 -2.00
N ASN A 11 -8.02 23.01 -2.29
CA ASN A 11 -7.26 23.62 -3.37
C ASN A 11 -5.78 23.76 -3.00
N THR A 12 -4.96 22.91 -3.61
CA THR A 12 -3.52 22.80 -3.29
C THR A 12 -2.69 24.02 -3.69
N SER A 13 -3.18 24.85 -4.62
CA SER A 13 -2.49 26.06 -5.07
C SER A 13 -2.58 27.22 -4.08
N LYS A 14 -3.64 27.25 -3.25
CA LYS A 14 -3.95 28.34 -2.30
C LYS A 14 -3.54 28.02 -0.86
N LEU A 15 -2.83 26.94 -0.62
CA LEU A 15 -2.43 26.54 0.72
C LEU A 15 -1.45 27.58 1.34
N PRO A 16 -1.73 28.04 2.56
CA PRO A 16 -0.84 28.95 3.28
C PRO A 16 0.49 28.27 3.62
N VAL A 17 1.53 29.08 3.77
CA VAL A 17 2.84 28.62 4.23
C VAL A 17 3.22 29.43 5.45
N LEU A 18 3.51 28.76 6.55
CA LEU A 18 3.97 29.40 7.78
C LEU A 18 5.49 29.58 7.78
N LYS A 19 5.95 30.70 8.32
CA LYS A 19 7.37 30.91 8.63
C LYS A 19 7.78 30.09 9.87
N ASN A 20 9.07 29.78 9.99
CA ASN A 20 9.57 28.95 11.10
C ASN A 20 9.27 29.55 12.49
N GLU A 21 9.37 30.88 12.62
CA GLU A 21 9.08 31.62 13.85
C GLU A 21 7.58 31.52 14.21
N GLU A 22 6.69 31.78 13.23
CA GLU A 22 5.24 31.61 13.41
C GLU A 22 4.88 30.18 13.80
N THR A 23 5.52 29.19 13.17
CA THR A 23 5.27 27.78 13.47
C THR A 23 5.64 27.47 14.94
N ARG A 24 6.75 28.02 15.45
CA ARG A 24 7.18 27.85 16.83
C ARG A 24 6.22 28.48 17.83
N ASP A 25 5.77 29.70 17.57
CA ASP A 25 4.82 30.43 18.43
C ASP A 25 3.46 29.70 18.48
N LEU A 26 2.98 29.23 17.31
CA LEU A 26 1.74 28.50 17.23
C LEU A 26 1.83 27.14 17.94
N LEU A 27 3.00 26.45 17.87
CA LEU A 27 3.24 25.19 18.59
C LEU A 27 3.18 25.38 20.11
N MET A 28 3.72 26.48 20.63
CA MET A 28 3.63 26.79 22.07
C MET A 28 2.17 27.02 22.49
N LYS A 29 1.43 27.85 21.75
CA LYS A 29 -0.01 28.10 22.00
C LYS A 29 -0.87 26.84 21.90
N ALA A 30 -0.63 26.01 20.89
CA ALA A 30 -1.35 24.74 20.72
C ALA A 30 -1.10 23.79 21.91
N ARG A 31 0.10 23.77 22.47
CA ARG A 31 0.41 23.02 23.71
C ARG A 31 -0.33 23.53 24.95
N GLU A 32 -0.62 24.83 25.00
CA GLU A 32 -1.43 25.47 26.06
C GLU A 32 -2.95 25.20 25.88
N GLY A 33 -3.32 24.50 24.80
CA GLY A 33 -4.72 24.12 24.53
C GLY A 33 -5.44 25.05 23.55
N ASP A 34 -4.74 25.98 22.90
CA ASP A 34 -5.35 26.87 21.89
C ASP A 34 -5.68 26.08 20.60
N GLN A 35 -6.95 25.78 20.42
CA GLN A 35 -7.48 25.07 19.26
C GLN A 35 -7.32 25.87 17.96
N ALA A 36 -7.46 27.21 18.00
CA ALA A 36 -7.31 28.04 16.81
C ALA A 36 -5.86 28.04 16.32
N ALA A 37 -4.88 28.05 17.25
CA ALA A 37 -3.47 27.88 16.93
C ALA A 37 -3.18 26.52 16.32
N ARG A 38 -3.79 25.45 16.85
CA ARG A 38 -3.65 24.08 16.35
C ARG A 38 -4.20 23.94 14.93
N GLU A 39 -5.39 24.47 14.65
CA GLU A 39 -6.00 24.46 13.31
C GLU A 39 -5.14 25.25 12.30
N LYS A 40 -4.64 26.41 12.70
CA LYS A 40 -3.74 27.22 11.87
C LYS A 40 -2.43 26.50 11.56
N LEU A 41 -1.88 25.75 12.51
CA LEU A 41 -0.71 24.90 12.30
C LEU A 41 -0.99 23.79 11.28
N ILE A 42 -2.09 23.08 11.40
CA ILE A 42 -2.48 22.02 10.48
C ILE A 42 -2.61 22.61 9.07
N GLY A 43 -3.42 23.65 8.90
CA GLY A 43 -3.67 24.29 7.61
C GLY A 43 -2.37 24.80 6.96
N GLY A 44 -1.48 25.43 7.75
CA GLY A 44 -0.23 25.99 7.27
C GLY A 44 0.86 24.97 6.91
N ASN A 45 0.68 23.69 7.32
CA ASN A 45 1.62 22.60 7.03
C ASN A 45 1.07 21.54 6.05
N LEU A 46 -0.13 21.71 5.48
CA LEU A 46 -0.68 20.78 4.47
C LEU A 46 0.24 20.68 3.24
N ARG A 47 0.93 21.75 2.89
CA ARG A 47 1.89 21.74 1.79
C ARG A 47 3.10 20.82 2.07
N LEU A 48 3.49 20.68 3.34
CA LEU A 48 4.50 19.71 3.76
C LEU A 48 4.02 18.28 3.52
N VAL A 49 2.75 17.99 3.86
CA VAL A 49 2.12 16.69 3.60
C VAL A 49 2.18 16.38 2.10
N LEU A 50 1.79 17.32 1.23
CA LEU A 50 1.84 17.14 -0.22
C LEU A 50 3.23 16.80 -0.74
N SER A 51 4.26 17.47 -0.21
CA SER A 51 5.65 17.21 -0.62
C SER A 51 6.13 15.81 -0.24
N VAL A 52 5.62 15.26 0.87
CA VAL A 52 5.94 13.89 1.30
C VAL A 52 5.20 12.86 0.44
N ILE A 53 3.93 13.09 0.13
CA ILE A 53 3.08 12.18 -0.65
C ILE A 53 3.64 11.97 -2.05
N GLN A 54 4.23 12.99 -2.67
CA GLN A 54 4.85 12.87 -4.00
C GLN A 54 5.84 11.70 -4.12
N LYS A 55 6.47 11.29 -3.01
CA LYS A 55 7.38 10.13 -2.96
C LYS A 55 6.66 8.78 -2.96
N PHE A 56 5.34 8.78 -2.79
CA PHE A 56 4.52 7.56 -2.66
C PHE A 56 3.47 7.41 -3.76
N THR A 57 3.30 8.39 -4.66
CA THR A 57 2.26 8.40 -5.72
C THR A 57 2.35 7.24 -6.70
N ASN A 58 3.53 6.61 -6.86
CA ASN A 58 3.73 5.49 -7.80
C ASN A 58 3.45 4.11 -7.17
N ARG A 59 2.68 4.05 -6.07
CA ARG A 59 2.41 2.82 -5.33
C ARG A 59 1.02 2.24 -5.58
N GLY A 60 0.26 2.75 -6.58
CA GLY A 60 -1.08 2.27 -6.94
C GLY A 60 -2.23 2.79 -6.06
N GLU A 61 -1.92 3.47 -4.97
CA GLU A 61 -2.92 3.99 -4.03
C GLU A 61 -3.49 5.34 -4.47
N ASN A 62 -4.74 5.63 -4.04
CA ASN A 62 -5.38 6.90 -4.31
C ASN A 62 -4.64 8.04 -3.59
N VAL A 63 -4.35 9.12 -4.32
CA VAL A 63 -3.67 10.30 -3.77
C VAL A 63 -4.47 10.94 -2.65
N ASP A 64 -5.80 10.90 -2.72
CA ASP A 64 -6.69 11.44 -1.69
C ASP A 64 -6.54 10.67 -0.37
N ASP A 65 -6.44 9.34 -0.42
CA ASP A 65 -6.24 8.50 0.76
C ASP A 65 -4.84 8.72 1.37
N LEU A 66 -3.82 8.78 0.53
CA LEU A 66 -2.46 9.12 0.98
C LEU A 66 -2.41 10.50 1.65
N PHE A 67 -3.19 11.47 1.15
CA PHE A 67 -3.28 12.80 1.74
C PHE A 67 -3.93 12.77 3.12
N GLN A 68 -5.06 12.07 3.26
CA GLN A 68 -5.73 11.92 4.55
C GLN A 68 -4.84 11.25 5.60
N VAL A 69 -4.19 10.16 5.23
CA VAL A 69 -3.22 9.47 6.11
C VAL A 69 -2.02 10.35 6.44
N GLY A 70 -1.53 11.11 5.47
CA GLY A 70 -0.47 12.09 5.68
C GLY A 70 -0.88 13.18 6.65
N CYS A 71 -2.13 13.66 6.60
CA CYS A 71 -2.68 14.62 7.55
C CYS A 71 -2.77 14.04 8.97
N ILE A 72 -3.13 12.75 9.13
CA ILE A 72 -3.07 12.07 10.43
C ILE A 72 -1.65 12.09 10.98
N GLY A 73 -0.66 11.79 10.13
CA GLY A 73 0.76 11.87 10.50
C GLY A 73 1.21 13.27 10.92
N LEU A 74 0.71 14.31 10.22
CA LEU A 74 0.97 15.71 10.57
C LEU A 74 0.37 16.07 11.92
N ILE A 75 -0.89 15.67 12.19
CA ILE A 75 -1.57 15.93 13.47
C ILE A 75 -0.79 15.28 14.61
N LYS A 76 -0.41 14.01 14.47
CA LYS A 76 0.44 13.31 15.46
C LYS A 76 1.78 14.02 15.66
N ALA A 77 2.36 14.56 14.60
CA ALA A 77 3.61 15.31 14.70
C ALA A 77 3.43 16.63 15.48
N ILE A 78 2.33 17.35 15.27
CA ILE A 78 2.01 18.57 16.01
C ILE A 78 1.81 18.27 17.49
N ASP A 79 1.02 17.26 17.81
CA ASP A 79 0.67 16.89 19.17
C ASP A 79 1.88 16.39 20.00
N ASN A 80 2.86 15.74 19.34
CA ASN A 80 4.02 15.14 19.99
C ASN A 80 5.33 15.93 19.84
N PHE A 81 5.33 17.06 19.13
CA PHE A 81 6.55 17.84 18.90
C PHE A 81 7.03 18.51 20.18
N ASP A 82 8.28 18.29 20.55
CA ASP A 82 8.91 18.98 21.67
C ASP A 82 9.56 20.29 21.24
N THR A 83 8.98 21.42 21.68
CA THR A 83 9.45 22.77 21.36
C THR A 83 10.77 23.15 22.05
N ALA A 84 11.19 22.37 23.07
CA ALA A 84 12.47 22.57 23.74
C ALA A 84 13.66 22.13 22.90
N GLN A 85 13.43 21.25 21.93
CA GLN A 85 14.46 20.82 21.00
C GLN A 85 14.71 21.93 19.96
N ASN A 86 15.97 22.25 19.74
CA ASN A 86 16.36 23.30 18.78
C ASN A 86 16.41 22.74 17.33
N VAL A 87 15.32 22.10 16.89
CA VAL A 87 15.15 21.55 15.53
C VAL A 87 13.93 22.16 14.86
N ARG A 88 13.93 22.22 13.53
CA ARG A 88 12.76 22.69 12.78
C ARG A 88 11.65 21.67 12.85
N PHE A 89 10.40 22.12 12.95
CA PHE A 89 9.23 21.24 12.94
C PHE A 89 9.21 20.29 11.73
N SER A 90 9.59 20.76 10.54
CA SER A 90 9.64 19.92 9.33
C SER A 90 10.59 18.73 9.47
N THR A 91 11.70 18.87 10.20
CA THR A 91 12.65 17.77 10.44
C THR A 91 12.02 16.62 11.23
N TYR A 92 11.12 16.93 12.14
CA TYR A 92 10.35 15.95 12.91
C TYR A 92 9.08 15.51 12.15
N GLY A 93 8.36 16.43 11.51
CA GLY A 93 7.09 16.17 10.85
C GLY A 93 7.22 15.26 9.63
N VAL A 94 8.25 15.45 8.78
CA VAL A 94 8.43 14.62 7.58
C VAL A 94 8.57 13.12 7.88
N PRO A 95 9.42 12.67 8.80
CA PRO A 95 9.49 11.26 9.20
C PRO A 95 8.17 10.72 9.77
N MET A 96 7.45 11.52 10.57
CA MET A 96 6.16 11.12 11.15
C MET A 96 5.10 10.92 10.07
N ILE A 97 4.94 11.87 9.14
CA ILE A 97 4.03 11.77 8.00
C ILE A 97 4.38 10.54 7.14
N ALA A 98 5.65 10.40 6.77
CA ALA A 98 6.12 9.27 5.97
C ALA A 98 5.94 7.92 6.70
N GLY A 99 6.07 7.92 8.02
CA GLY A 99 5.84 6.74 8.86
C GLY A 99 4.40 6.26 8.82
N GLU A 100 3.42 7.17 8.96
CA GLU A 100 2.00 6.85 8.85
C GLU A 100 1.63 6.37 7.45
N ILE A 101 2.14 7.01 6.39
CA ILE A 101 1.90 6.58 5.01
C ILE A 101 2.46 5.17 4.78
N ARG A 102 3.70 4.88 5.22
CA ARG A 102 4.28 3.53 5.09
C ARG A 102 3.48 2.49 5.88
N ARG A 103 2.96 2.86 7.05
CA ARG A 103 2.11 2.00 7.86
C ARG A 103 0.81 1.68 7.11
N TYR A 104 0.13 2.70 6.59
CA TYR A 104 -1.07 2.55 5.78
C TYR A 104 -0.83 1.63 4.58
N LEU A 105 0.18 1.91 3.75
CA LEU A 105 0.53 1.10 2.58
C LEU A 105 0.83 -0.37 2.92
N ARG A 106 1.37 -0.62 4.11
CA ARG A 106 1.61 -1.98 4.58
C ARG A 106 0.33 -2.69 5.03
N ASP A 107 -0.56 -1.96 5.69
CA ASP A 107 -1.73 -2.53 6.34
C ASP A 107 -2.96 -2.57 5.39
N ASN A 108 -2.94 -1.79 4.29
CA ASN A 108 -4.01 -1.70 3.28
C ASN A 108 -3.89 -2.74 2.15
N SER A 109 -2.92 -3.65 2.18
CA SER A 109 -2.84 -4.71 1.18
C SER A 109 -4.01 -5.70 1.36
N SER A 110 -4.65 -6.12 0.25
CA SER A 110 -5.78 -7.07 0.22
C SER A 110 -5.43 -8.43 0.85
N VAL A 111 -4.18 -8.84 0.77
CA VAL A 111 -3.66 -10.05 1.43
C VAL A 111 -2.66 -9.66 2.51
N ARG A 112 -2.87 -10.15 3.74
CA ARG A 112 -1.98 -9.89 4.86
C ARG A 112 -0.71 -10.74 4.76
N VAL A 113 0.42 -10.10 4.50
CA VAL A 113 1.75 -10.72 4.46
C VAL A 113 2.51 -10.42 5.75
N SER A 114 3.15 -11.43 6.34
CA SER A 114 3.98 -11.26 7.56
C SER A 114 5.15 -10.30 7.31
N ARG A 115 5.64 -9.65 8.37
CA ARG A 115 6.77 -8.72 8.26
C ARG A 115 8.03 -9.41 7.76
N SER A 116 8.36 -10.57 8.33
CA SER A 116 9.54 -11.35 7.92
C SER A 116 9.52 -11.72 6.44
N MET A 117 8.36 -12.16 5.92
CA MET A 117 8.20 -12.52 4.52
C MET A 117 8.35 -11.30 3.61
N ARG A 118 7.77 -10.15 4.00
CA ARG A 118 7.91 -8.88 3.28
C ARG A 118 9.34 -8.37 3.27
N ASP A 119 10.07 -8.50 4.38
CA ASP A 119 11.49 -8.12 4.46
C ASP A 119 12.35 -9.03 3.58
N THR A 120 12.08 -10.34 3.56
CA THR A 120 12.74 -11.30 2.65
C THR A 120 12.47 -10.94 1.19
N ALA A 121 11.21 -10.65 0.83
CA ALA A 121 10.83 -10.23 -0.51
C ALA A 121 11.55 -8.94 -0.95
N TYR A 122 11.61 -7.94 -0.06
CA TYR A 122 12.30 -6.69 -0.34
C TYR A 122 13.80 -6.88 -0.59
N ARG A 123 14.46 -7.69 0.24
CA ARG A 123 15.86 -8.07 0.05
C ARG A 123 16.08 -8.84 -1.26
N ALA A 124 15.14 -9.72 -1.60
CA ALA A 124 15.19 -10.48 -2.85
C ALA A 124 15.05 -9.57 -4.09
N LEU A 125 14.14 -8.57 -4.04
CA LEU A 125 13.99 -7.59 -5.13
C LEU A 125 15.26 -6.75 -5.31
N GLN A 126 15.85 -6.26 -4.23
CA GLN A 126 17.10 -5.51 -4.28
C GLN A 126 18.26 -6.35 -4.85
N ALA A 127 18.38 -7.60 -4.40
CA ALA A 127 19.38 -8.52 -4.92
C ALA A 127 19.16 -8.81 -6.41
N ARG A 128 17.90 -8.97 -6.85
CA ARG A 128 17.54 -9.14 -8.26
C ARG A 128 17.98 -7.96 -9.10
N GLU A 129 17.66 -6.73 -8.68
CA GLU A 129 18.05 -5.52 -9.38
C GLU A 129 19.59 -5.39 -9.49
N LYS A 130 20.29 -5.64 -8.38
CA LYS A 130 21.75 -5.58 -8.34
C LYS A 130 22.39 -6.62 -9.27
N LEU A 131 21.98 -7.87 -9.19
CA LEU A 131 22.49 -8.95 -10.05
C LEU A 131 22.15 -8.70 -11.52
N THR A 132 20.97 -8.15 -11.82
CA THR A 132 20.60 -7.78 -13.19
C THR A 132 21.50 -6.67 -13.72
N ALA A 133 21.82 -5.67 -12.92
CA ALA A 133 22.73 -4.59 -13.31
C ALA A 133 24.16 -5.09 -13.54
N GLU A 134 24.63 -6.07 -12.74
CA GLU A 134 25.99 -6.65 -12.85
C GLU A 134 26.13 -7.64 -14.02
N THR A 135 25.10 -8.46 -14.27
CA THR A 135 25.18 -9.58 -15.23
C THR A 135 24.49 -9.29 -16.58
N GLY A 136 23.66 -8.24 -16.66
CA GLY A 136 22.87 -7.90 -17.85
C GLY A 136 21.73 -8.88 -18.15
N ARG A 137 21.47 -9.88 -17.28
CA ARG A 137 20.37 -10.86 -17.41
C ARG A 137 19.55 -10.97 -16.14
N THR A 138 18.34 -11.49 -16.28
CA THR A 138 17.49 -11.78 -15.11
C THR A 138 18.08 -12.93 -14.30
N PRO A 139 18.40 -12.75 -13.01
CA PRO A 139 18.95 -13.80 -12.16
C PRO A 139 17.89 -14.86 -11.82
N THR A 140 18.34 -16.09 -11.61
CA THR A 140 17.49 -17.20 -11.17
C THR A 140 17.14 -17.08 -9.68
N PRO A 141 16.05 -17.71 -9.21
CA PRO A 141 15.70 -17.73 -7.78
C PRO A 141 16.84 -18.28 -6.89
N GLU A 142 17.63 -19.21 -7.39
CA GLU A 142 18.79 -19.78 -6.70
C GLU A 142 19.92 -18.76 -6.53
N GLU A 143 20.18 -17.94 -7.54
CA GLU A 143 21.18 -16.87 -7.49
C GLU A 143 20.76 -15.79 -6.50
N ILE A 144 19.48 -15.42 -6.51
CA ILE A 144 18.91 -14.46 -5.55
C ILE A 144 19.02 -15.03 -4.13
N ALA A 145 18.61 -16.28 -3.91
CA ALA A 145 18.64 -16.94 -2.61
C ALA A 145 20.06 -16.98 -2.03
N ARG A 146 21.05 -17.31 -2.87
CA ARG A 146 22.46 -17.30 -2.49
C ARG A 146 22.95 -15.90 -2.12
N ALA A 147 22.53 -14.88 -2.86
CA ALA A 147 22.93 -13.50 -2.62
C ALA A 147 22.39 -12.94 -1.30
N ILE A 148 21.19 -13.35 -0.87
CA ILE A 148 20.58 -12.89 0.38
C ILE A 148 20.75 -13.83 1.57
N GLY A 149 21.36 -15.03 1.36
CA GLY A 149 21.58 -16.05 2.40
C GLY A 149 20.28 -16.70 2.89
N ALA A 150 19.31 -16.91 1.99
CA ALA A 150 18.01 -17.53 2.28
C ALA A 150 17.84 -18.84 1.47
N LYS A 151 16.83 -19.64 1.80
CA LYS A 151 16.48 -20.81 0.99
C LYS A 151 15.72 -20.38 -0.27
N ARG A 152 15.87 -21.15 -1.36
CA ARG A 152 15.17 -20.90 -2.62
C ARG A 152 13.65 -20.82 -2.42
N GLU A 153 13.09 -21.78 -1.69
CA GLU A 153 11.65 -21.84 -1.41
C GLU A 153 11.16 -20.57 -0.70
N GLU A 154 11.93 -20.07 0.28
CA GLU A 154 11.59 -18.85 1.02
C GLU A 154 11.58 -17.63 0.09
N VAL A 155 12.50 -17.55 -0.86
CA VAL A 155 12.57 -16.47 -1.85
C VAL A 155 11.37 -16.51 -2.78
N VAL A 156 11.02 -17.69 -3.31
CA VAL A 156 9.87 -17.86 -4.19
C VAL A 156 8.58 -17.52 -3.46
N PHE A 157 8.34 -18.08 -2.28
CA PHE A 157 7.18 -17.76 -1.44
C PHE A 157 7.08 -16.28 -1.09
N ALA A 158 8.20 -15.65 -0.78
CA ALA A 158 8.21 -14.24 -0.42
C ALA A 158 7.87 -13.34 -1.62
N LEU A 159 8.39 -13.66 -2.80
CA LEU A 159 8.10 -12.90 -4.03
C LEU A 159 6.65 -13.09 -4.49
N ASP A 160 6.10 -14.31 -4.38
CA ASP A 160 4.69 -14.58 -4.69
C ASP A 160 3.75 -13.86 -3.71
N ALA A 161 4.10 -13.85 -2.43
CA ALA A 161 3.28 -13.23 -1.39
C ALA A 161 3.12 -11.71 -1.51
N ILE A 162 4.05 -11.02 -2.17
CA ILE A 162 3.98 -9.57 -2.40
C ILE A 162 3.40 -9.20 -3.77
N SER A 163 3.08 -10.19 -4.61
CA SER A 163 2.43 -9.92 -5.90
C SER A 163 0.99 -9.43 -5.65
N ASP A 164 0.58 -8.44 -6.43
CA ASP A 164 -0.78 -7.92 -6.34
C ASP A 164 -1.78 -8.98 -6.87
N PRO A 165 -2.92 -9.17 -6.21
CA PRO A 165 -3.96 -10.07 -6.71
C PRO A 165 -4.55 -9.54 -8.00
N VAL A 166 -4.80 -10.45 -8.95
CA VAL A 166 -5.44 -10.14 -10.23
C VAL A 166 -6.95 -10.10 -10.03
N SER A 167 -7.63 -9.14 -10.67
CA SER A 167 -9.09 -9.07 -10.64
C SER A 167 -9.71 -10.24 -11.42
N LEU A 168 -10.66 -10.92 -10.82
CA LEU A 168 -11.45 -11.97 -11.53
C LEU A 168 -12.25 -11.40 -12.70
N SER A 169 -12.60 -10.12 -12.65
CA SER A 169 -13.32 -9.41 -13.72
C SER A 169 -12.39 -8.81 -14.77
N GLU A 170 -11.07 -9.01 -14.67
CA GLU A 170 -10.12 -8.51 -15.64
C GLU A 170 -10.31 -9.23 -16.99
N PRO A 171 -10.47 -8.50 -18.11
CA PRO A 171 -10.64 -9.12 -19.42
C PRO A 171 -9.33 -9.77 -19.88
N VAL A 172 -9.37 -11.07 -20.20
CA VAL A 172 -8.23 -11.82 -20.73
C VAL A 172 -8.10 -11.62 -22.23
N TYR A 173 -9.24 -11.51 -22.93
CA TYR A 173 -9.33 -11.21 -24.35
C TYR A 173 -10.44 -10.20 -24.60
N SER A 174 -10.15 -9.17 -25.37
CA SER A 174 -11.09 -8.19 -25.89
C SER A 174 -11.03 -8.19 -27.43
N ASP A 175 -11.42 -9.32 -28.04
CA ASP A 175 -11.57 -9.37 -29.48
C ASP A 175 -13.07 -9.49 -29.83
N SER A 176 -13.52 -8.58 -30.72
CA SER A 176 -14.86 -8.62 -31.37
C SER A 176 -16.12 -8.76 -30.48
N GLY A 177 -16.21 -8.03 -29.34
CA GLY A 177 -17.52 -7.74 -28.71
C GLY A 177 -17.90 -8.57 -27.49
N GLU A 178 -17.31 -9.71 -27.21
CA GLU A 178 -17.45 -10.45 -25.96
C GLU A 178 -16.11 -10.44 -25.21
N SER A 179 -16.07 -9.81 -24.04
CA SER A 179 -14.89 -9.85 -23.18
C SER A 179 -14.95 -11.08 -22.28
N VAL A 180 -14.04 -12.03 -22.47
CA VAL A 180 -13.86 -13.17 -21.57
C VAL A 180 -13.04 -12.71 -20.38
N SER A 181 -13.59 -12.85 -19.16
CA SER A 181 -12.92 -12.49 -17.92
C SER A 181 -12.01 -13.62 -17.41
N VAL A 182 -11.12 -13.30 -16.45
CA VAL A 182 -10.30 -14.31 -15.74
C VAL A 182 -11.21 -15.35 -15.07
N MET A 183 -12.35 -14.93 -14.50
CA MET A 183 -13.31 -15.78 -13.83
C MET A 183 -13.87 -16.88 -14.78
N ASP A 184 -14.12 -16.56 -16.04
CA ASP A 184 -14.66 -17.50 -17.02
C ASP A 184 -13.68 -18.60 -17.42
N LYS A 185 -12.39 -18.42 -17.09
CA LYS A 185 -11.33 -19.41 -17.34
C LYS A 185 -11.00 -20.31 -16.17
N ILE A 186 -11.52 -19.98 -14.97
CA ILE A 186 -11.28 -20.78 -13.76
C ILE A 186 -12.34 -21.89 -13.74
N SER A 187 -11.89 -23.14 -13.90
CA SER A 187 -12.76 -24.32 -13.79
C SER A 187 -12.97 -24.71 -12.33
N ASP A 188 -14.19 -25.15 -12.00
CA ASP A 188 -14.44 -25.83 -10.73
C ASP A 188 -13.83 -27.22 -10.78
N THR A 189 -12.83 -27.47 -9.94
CA THR A 189 -12.15 -28.77 -9.84
C THR A 189 -12.79 -29.70 -8.83
N GLN A 190 -13.77 -29.25 -8.05
CA GLN A 190 -14.41 -30.04 -7.02
C GLN A 190 -15.64 -30.80 -7.55
N GLU A 191 -16.32 -30.29 -8.56
CA GLU A 191 -17.46 -30.99 -9.19
C GLU A 191 -17.12 -31.36 -10.64
N THR A 192 -16.71 -32.60 -10.84
CA THR A 192 -16.62 -33.17 -12.18
C THR A 192 -18.02 -33.66 -12.62
N PRO A 193 -18.34 -33.69 -13.95
CA PRO A 193 -19.60 -34.26 -14.43
C PRO A 193 -19.83 -35.66 -13.93
N ASP A 194 -18.78 -36.46 -13.77
CA ASP A 194 -18.86 -37.84 -13.27
C ASP A 194 -19.27 -37.89 -11.78
N SER A 195 -18.71 -37.00 -10.94
CA SER A 195 -19.08 -36.93 -9.52
C SER A 195 -20.54 -36.50 -9.31
N TRP A 196 -21.04 -35.60 -10.18
CA TRP A 196 -22.44 -35.20 -10.16
C TRP A 196 -23.38 -36.33 -10.58
N LEU A 197 -23.03 -37.10 -11.64
CA LEU A 197 -23.77 -38.27 -12.09
C LEU A 197 -23.78 -39.37 -11.03
N GLU A 198 -22.66 -39.66 -10.38
CA GLU A 198 -22.58 -40.64 -9.28
C GLU A 198 -23.46 -40.24 -8.09
N ARG A 199 -23.47 -38.94 -7.72
CA ARG A 199 -24.34 -38.42 -6.63
C ARG A 199 -25.82 -38.56 -7.00
N LEU A 200 -26.20 -38.27 -8.25
CA LEU A 200 -27.57 -38.42 -8.73
C LEU A 200 -27.98 -39.87 -8.70
N ALA A 201 -27.17 -40.78 -9.26
CA ALA A 201 -27.43 -42.23 -9.27
C ALA A 201 -27.53 -42.81 -7.84
N LEU A 202 -26.68 -42.34 -6.91
CA LEU A 202 -26.75 -42.74 -5.51
C LEU A 202 -28.06 -42.26 -4.85
N THR A 203 -28.45 -41.02 -5.12
CA THR A 203 -29.70 -40.45 -4.58
C THR A 203 -30.92 -41.21 -5.08
N ASP A 204 -30.96 -41.54 -6.38
CA ASP A 204 -32.05 -42.34 -6.99
C ASP A 204 -32.08 -43.78 -6.45
N ALA A 205 -30.91 -44.39 -6.25
CA ALA A 205 -30.81 -45.73 -5.66
C ALA A 205 -31.31 -45.77 -4.21
N ILE A 206 -30.97 -44.76 -3.39
CA ILE A 206 -31.45 -44.63 -2.02
C ILE A 206 -32.98 -44.40 -2.00
N ALA A 207 -33.51 -43.55 -2.88
CA ALA A 207 -34.94 -43.31 -2.99
C ALA A 207 -35.74 -44.59 -3.41
N ALA A 208 -35.11 -45.45 -4.22
CA ALA A 208 -35.72 -46.73 -4.67
C ALA A 208 -35.70 -47.80 -3.59
N LEU A 209 -34.86 -47.72 -2.55
CA LEU A 209 -34.79 -48.72 -1.47
C LEU A 209 -35.98 -48.64 -0.50
N GLY A 210 -36.70 -47.50 -0.45
CA GLY A 210 -37.85 -47.33 0.45
C GLY A 210 -37.46 -47.35 1.93
N ASP A 211 -38.34 -46.86 2.78
CA ASP A 211 -38.18 -46.93 4.25
C ASP A 211 -38.21 -48.37 4.77
#